data_66189268f6dcb083f3d257466a0a6b45
#
_entry.id   66189268f6dcb083f3d257466a0a6b45
#
_cell.length_a   1.000
_cell.length_b   1.000
_cell.length_c   1.000
_cell.angle_alpha   90.00
_cell.angle_beta   90.00
_cell.angle_gamma   90.00
#
_symmetry.space_group_name_H-M   'P 1'
#
loop_
_entity.id
_entity.type
_entity.pdbx_description
1 polymer ?
#
loop_
_entity_poly.entity_id
_entity_poly.type
_entity_poly.pdbx_seq_one_letter_code
_entity_poly.pdbx_strand_id
1 'polypeptide(L)'
;PKMNRLKITLLFTVILFSLNFAQINIKMIVKAEGVENSESVYIAGNRPEIGNWNPGATKFFKEPTGNWVYSFTIPAPDQLEFKFTKGSWSQEAANPDGTIPGNTIVNAVRDTVLEFKICCWSKAAGTTAFKGQITGKVEYIRGLGEGNILPRDIIILLPEGYEKSSDRYPVLYMHDGQNIFDPSTVGFGVDWQIDEAIDSLAKQGKVEKMIIVGIYNSKNRRPEYSHSKLGEEYMNFVVNKVKPLIDSVYRTKPGREFTYTAGSSMGGLISFMLLWEHNDVFSKAGSFSPALKIDIYDYVSIVKNTSSPKRNFKLYIDNGGKGLEAKLQPGIDEMIATLEELGYKQGEDFITVFDPEAEHNESAWAKRIPNFLMKMFGTNK
;
A
#
# COMPACT_ATOMS: atom_id res chain seq x y z
N PRO A 1 27.44 70.69 -18.83
CA PRO A 1 26.85 69.71 -19.73
C PRO A 1 26.11 68.65 -18.94
N LYS A 2 24.79 68.58 -19.16
CA LYS A 2 23.93 67.63 -18.50
C LYS A 2 23.98 66.33 -19.29
N MET A 3 24.44 65.24 -18.66
CA MET A 3 24.36 63.89 -19.20
C MET A 3 22.95 63.32 -19.01
N ASN A 4 22.22 63.09 -20.10
CA ASN A 4 20.97 62.36 -20.12
C ASN A 4 21.25 60.85 -19.90
N ARG A 5 20.79 60.28 -18.79
CA ARG A 5 20.76 58.85 -18.57
C ARG A 5 19.50 58.25 -19.25
N LEU A 6 19.75 57.54 -20.33
CA LEU A 6 18.74 56.72 -21.02
C LEU A 6 18.38 55.51 -20.13
N LYS A 7 17.15 55.48 -19.62
CA LYS A 7 16.63 54.30 -18.92
C LYS A 7 16.12 53.31 -19.98
N ILE A 8 16.83 52.22 -20.20
CA ILE A 8 16.36 51.10 -20.99
C ILE A 8 15.51 50.23 -20.07
N THR A 9 14.18 50.24 -20.30
CA THR A 9 13.27 49.32 -19.63
C THR A 9 13.19 48.06 -20.47
N LEU A 10 13.81 46.98 -19.95
CA LEU A 10 13.75 45.66 -20.57
C LEU A 10 12.40 45.03 -20.23
N LEU A 11 11.51 44.91 -21.21
CA LEU A 11 10.24 44.23 -21.07
C LEU A 11 10.47 42.74 -21.24
N PHE A 12 10.44 41.97 -20.14
CA PHE A 12 10.47 40.51 -20.16
C PHE A 12 9.05 40.02 -20.51
N THR A 13 8.85 39.63 -21.75
CA THR A 13 7.64 38.90 -22.15
C THR A 13 7.81 37.43 -21.74
N VAL A 14 7.18 37.01 -20.65
CA VAL A 14 7.06 35.62 -20.26
C VAL A 14 6.06 34.96 -21.20
N ILE A 15 6.54 34.20 -22.16
CA ILE A 15 5.70 33.35 -23.00
C ILE A 15 5.37 32.10 -22.16
N LEU A 16 4.20 32.05 -21.57
CA LEU A 16 3.62 30.86 -20.98
C LEU A 16 3.27 29.87 -22.11
N PHE A 17 4.13 28.91 -22.38
CA PHE A 17 3.73 27.73 -23.14
C PHE A 17 2.79 26.91 -22.28
N SER A 18 1.48 27.03 -22.52
CA SER A 18 0.53 26.01 -22.07
C SER A 18 0.80 24.75 -22.89
N LEU A 19 1.38 23.73 -22.27
CA LEU A 19 1.43 22.37 -22.82
C LEU A 19 -0.02 21.86 -22.89
N ASN A 20 -0.68 22.06 -24.03
CA ASN A 20 -1.93 21.39 -24.32
C ASN A 20 -1.58 19.92 -24.61
N PHE A 21 -1.70 19.05 -23.63
CA PHE A 21 -1.75 17.61 -23.88
C PHE A 21 -2.99 17.32 -24.73
N ALA A 22 -2.82 16.57 -25.80
CA ALA A 22 -3.95 16.07 -26.57
C ALA A 22 -4.85 15.26 -25.63
N GLN A 23 -6.12 15.59 -25.56
CA GLN A 23 -7.10 14.79 -24.83
C GLN A 23 -7.69 13.76 -25.75
N ILE A 24 -7.93 12.57 -25.22
CA ILE A 24 -8.56 11.46 -25.92
C ILE A 24 -9.80 11.00 -25.19
N ASN A 25 -10.81 10.62 -25.97
CA ASN A 25 -12.07 10.10 -25.47
C ASN A 25 -12.06 8.58 -25.45
N ILE A 26 -12.35 8.00 -24.29
CA ILE A 26 -12.49 6.56 -24.11
C ILE A 26 -13.96 6.26 -23.86
N LYS A 27 -14.53 5.37 -24.67
CA LYS A 27 -15.86 4.81 -24.43
C LYS A 27 -15.70 3.31 -24.12
N MET A 28 -16.20 2.88 -23.00
CA MET A 28 -16.22 1.48 -22.58
C MET A 28 -17.65 0.93 -22.68
N ILE A 29 -17.80 -0.23 -23.31
CA ILE A 29 -19.05 -0.96 -23.45
C ILE A 29 -18.84 -2.33 -22.81
N VAL A 30 -19.63 -2.65 -21.79
CA VAL A 30 -19.51 -3.91 -21.05
C VAL A 30 -20.80 -4.72 -21.20
N LYS A 31 -20.69 -5.92 -21.72
CA LYS A 31 -21.74 -6.94 -21.71
C LYS A 31 -21.51 -7.81 -20.48
N ALA A 32 -22.33 -7.63 -19.45
CA ALA A 32 -22.14 -8.31 -18.17
C ALA A 32 -23.34 -9.23 -17.88
N GLU A 33 -23.06 -10.52 -17.70
CA GLU A 33 -24.02 -11.51 -17.23
C GLU A 33 -24.05 -11.53 -15.68
N GLY A 34 -25.11 -12.01 -15.05
CA GLY A 34 -25.21 -12.18 -13.59
C GLY A 34 -25.22 -10.87 -12.79
N VAL A 35 -25.73 -9.77 -13.37
CA VAL A 35 -25.98 -8.50 -12.69
C VAL A 35 -27.46 -8.34 -12.45
N GLU A 36 -27.89 -8.37 -11.19
CA GLU A 36 -29.29 -8.23 -10.79
C GLU A 36 -29.80 -6.79 -10.99
N ASN A 37 -31.13 -6.61 -10.98
CA ASN A 37 -31.74 -5.29 -11.22
C ASN A 37 -31.34 -4.22 -10.16
N SER A 38 -31.02 -4.64 -8.96
CA SER A 38 -30.55 -3.78 -7.86
C SER A 38 -29.05 -3.49 -7.91
N GLU A 39 -28.30 -4.19 -8.74
CA GLU A 39 -26.87 -4.10 -8.85
C GLU A 39 -26.43 -3.21 -10.02
N SER A 40 -25.17 -2.90 -10.08
CA SER A 40 -24.57 -2.09 -11.15
C SER A 40 -23.14 -2.54 -11.42
N VAL A 41 -22.65 -2.25 -12.62
CA VAL A 41 -21.25 -2.46 -12.99
C VAL A 41 -20.46 -1.21 -12.65
N TYR A 42 -19.28 -1.40 -12.10
CA TYR A 42 -18.31 -0.36 -11.76
C TYR A 42 -16.94 -0.69 -12.37
N ILE A 43 -16.09 0.30 -12.48
CA ILE A 43 -14.69 0.16 -12.82
C ILE A 43 -13.83 0.70 -11.70
N ALA A 44 -12.74 0.01 -11.41
CA ALA A 44 -11.70 0.45 -10.49
C ALA A 44 -10.35 0.35 -11.19
N GLY A 45 -9.63 1.45 -11.30
CA GLY A 45 -8.36 1.50 -12.01
C GLY A 45 -7.43 2.60 -11.54
N ASN A 46 -6.33 2.75 -12.25
CA ASN A 46 -5.19 3.57 -11.86
C ASN A 46 -5.37 5.09 -12.03
N ARG A 47 -6.56 5.56 -12.44
CA ARG A 47 -6.83 6.98 -12.67
C ARG A 47 -8.09 7.47 -11.95
N PRO A 48 -8.20 8.81 -11.69
CA PRO A 48 -9.40 9.39 -11.08
C PRO A 48 -10.67 9.09 -11.89
N GLU A 49 -10.59 9.15 -13.20
CA GLU A 49 -11.70 8.91 -14.13
C GLU A 49 -12.24 7.48 -14.02
N ILE A 50 -11.41 6.55 -13.62
CA ILE A 50 -11.77 5.14 -13.41
C ILE A 50 -11.61 4.70 -11.95
N GLY A 51 -11.82 5.63 -11.02
CA GLY A 51 -12.09 5.36 -9.61
C GLY A 51 -10.88 5.23 -8.68
N ASN A 52 -9.63 5.47 -9.13
CA ASN A 52 -8.43 5.38 -8.27
C ASN A 52 -8.38 4.10 -7.41
N TRP A 53 -8.65 2.96 -8.01
CA TRP A 53 -8.73 1.65 -7.33
C TRP A 53 -9.81 1.55 -6.25
N ASN A 54 -10.85 2.43 -6.29
CA ASN A 54 -12.03 2.27 -5.44
C ASN A 54 -13.12 1.51 -6.21
N PRO A 55 -13.49 0.29 -5.81
CA PRO A 55 -14.36 -0.59 -6.57
C PRO A 55 -15.81 -0.09 -6.71
N GLY A 56 -16.23 0.87 -5.88
CA GLY A 56 -17.58 1.45 -5.91
C GLY A 56 -17.64 2.91 -6.36
N ALA A 57 -16.49 3.51 -6.79
CA ALA A 57 -16.45 4.93 -7.09
C ALA A 57 -17.01 5.30 -8.46
N THR A 58 -16.69 4.55 -9.52
CA THR A 58 -17.04 4.87 -10.90
C THR A 58 -18.02 3.87 -11.47
N LYS A 59 -19.27 4.31 -11.63
CA LYS A 59 -20.41 3.51 -12.03
C LYS A 59 -20.70 3.61 -13.53
N PHE A 60 -20.98 2.49 -14.16
CA PHE A 60 -21.50 2.43 -15.53
C PHE A 60 -23.00 2.76 -15.59
N PHE A 61 -23.41 3.31 -16.72
CA PHE A 61 -24.82 3.48 -17.06
C PHE A 61 -25.34 2.28 -17.84
N LYS A 62 -26.50 1.75 -17.49
CA LYS A 62 -27.12 0.63 -18.19
C LYS A 62 -28.01 1.16 -19.31
N GLU A 63 -27.68 0.84 -20.57
CA GLU A 63 -28.49 1.19 -21.72
C GLU A 63 -29.74 0.28 -21.84
N PRO A 64 -30.78 0.70 -22.57
CA PRO A 64 -31.94 -0.14 -22.86
C PRO A 64 -31.59 -1.45 -23.61
N THR A 65 -30.46 -1.47 -24.29
CA THR A 65 -29.89 -2.65 -24.96
C THR A 65 -29.38 -3.72 -23.99
N GLY A 66 -29.28 -3.38 -22.70
CA GLY A 66 -28.71 -4.24 -21.66
C GLY A 66 -27.21 -4.08 -21.48
N ASN A 67 -26.54 -3.32 -22.36
CA ASN A 67 -25.11 -3.02 -22.20
C ASN A 67 -24.87 -1.98 -21.10
N TRP A 68 -23.71 -2.08 -20.47
CA TRP A 68 -23.23 -1.08 -19.53
C TRP A 68 -22.20 -0.19 -20.22
N VAL A 69 -22.39 1.14 -20.16
CA VAL A 69 -21.56 2.11 -20.88
C VAL A 69 -20.99 3.14 -19.91
N TYR A 70 -19.73 3.48 -20.12
CA TYR A 70 -19.07 4.57 -19.44
C TYR A 70 -18.13 5.29 -20.42
N SER A 71 -18.11 6.63 -20.39
CA SER A 71 -17.24 7.45 -21.24
C SER A 71 -16.52 8.47 -20.38
N PHE A 72 -15.25 8.69 -20.67
CA PHE A 72 -14.40 9.64 -19.99
C PHE A 72 -13.29 10.13 -20.91
N THR A 73 -12.61 11.20 -20.50
CA THR A 73 -11.53 11.83 -21.25
C THR A 73 -10.26 11.82 -20.42
N ILE A 74 -9.13 11.49 -21.04
CA ILE A 74 -7.81 11.49 -20.43
C ILE A 74 -6.78 12.22 -21.30
N PRO A 75 -5.66 12.72 -20.74
CA PRO A 75 -4.51 13.14 -21.51
C PRO A 75 -3.92 11.95 -22.28
N ALA A 76 -3.43 12.18 -23.50
CA ALA A 76 -2.79 11.16 -24.32
C ALA A 76 -1.27 11.43 -24.46
N PRO A 77 -0.44 10.39 -24.65
CA PRO A 77 -0.75 8.96 -24.48
C PRO A 77 -0.79 8.54 -23.01
N ASP A 78 -1.56 7.50 -22.67
CA ASP A 78 -1.60 6.97 -21.30
C ASP A 78 -1.88 5.46 -21.25
N GLN A 79 -1.52 4.82 -20.15
CA GLN A 79 -1.81 3.42 -19.88
C GLN A 79 -2.89 3.32 -18.80
N LEU A 80 -4.02 2.75 -19.19
CA LEU A 80 -5.11 2.42 -18.29
C LEU A 80 -4.88 1.02 -17.73
N GLU A 81 -4.99 0.88 -16.43
CA GLU A 81 -4.96 -0.40 -15.73
C GLU A 81 -6.18 -0.46 -14.81
N PHE A 82 -7.01 -1.48 -14.96
CA PHE A 82 -8.30 -1.53 -14.27
C PHE A 82 -8.89 -2.93 -14.14
N LYS A 83 -9.91 -3.04 -13.30
CA LYS A 83 -10.81 -4.19 -13.13
C LYS A 83 -12.27 -3.73 -13.12
N PHE A 84 -13.18 -4.67 -13.37
CA PHE A 84 -14.64 -4.45 -13.23
C PHE A 84 -15.13 -5.08 -11.95
N THR A 85 -16.09 -4.41 -11.27
CA THR A 85 -16.71 -4.88 -10.04
C THR A 85 -18.23 -4.65 -10.04
N LYS A 86 -18.93 -5.19 -9.05
CA LYS A 86 -20.32 -4.81 -8.72
C LYS A 86 -20.41 -3.88 -7.52
N GLY A 87 -19.36 -3.02 -7.32
CA GLY A 87 -19.30 -2.03 -6.24
C GLY A 87 -18.39 -2.41 -5.07
N SER A 88 -17.83 -3.62 -5.07
CA SER A 88 -16.87 -4.08 -4.06
C SER A 88 -15.87 -5.07 -4.65
N TRP A 89 -14.70 -5.21 -4.06
CA TRP A 89 -13.70 -6.20 -4.45
C TRP A 89 -14.17 -7.64 -4.23
N SER A 90 -15.09 -7.89 -3.32
CA SER A 90 -15.71 -9.21 -3.14
C SER A 90 -16.64 -9.63 -4.30
N GLN A 91 -16.89 -8.72 -5.23
CA GLN A 91 -17.76 -8.90 -6.38
C GLN A 91 -17.07 -8.38 -7.65
N GLU A 92 -15.81 -8.75 -7.87
CA GLU A 92 -15.11 -8.39 -9.11
C GLU A 92 -15.36 -9.41 -10.24
N ALA A 93 -15.10 -8.98 -11.47
CA ALA A 93 -15.20 -9.84 -12.64
C ALA A 93 -14.27 -11.05 -12.50
N ALA A 94 -14.81 -12.25 -12.78
CA ALA A 94 -14.11 -13.51 -12.63
C ALA A 94 -14.12 -14.31 -13.94
N ASN A 95 -13.19 -15.24 -14.05
CA ASN A 95 -13.16 -16.27 -15.09
C ASN A 95 -14.27 -17.30 -14.88
N PRO A 96 -14.65 -18.10 -15.90
CA PRO A 96 -15.66 -19.16 -15.76
C PRO A 96 -15.35 -20.21 -14.68
N ASP A 97 -14.07 -20.39 -14.36
CA ASP A 97 -13.59 -21.30 -13.31
C ASP A 97 -13.61 -20.68 -11.91
N GLY A 98 -14.04 -19.41 -11.80
CA GLY A 98 -14.10 -18.66 -10.54
C GLY A 98 -12.80 -17.97 -10.14
N THR A 99 -11.73 -18.15 -10.88
CA THR A 99 -10.45 -17.42 -10.62
C THR A 99 -10.59 -15.95 -11.00
N ILE A 100 -9.84 -15.10 -10.29
CA ILE A 100 -9.82 -13.66 -10.56
C ILE A 100 -8.73 -13.35 -11.57
N PRO A 101 -9.07 -12.76 -12.74
CA PRO A 101 -8.06 -12.36 -13.71
C PRO A 101 -7.20 -11.22 -13.16
N GLY A 102 -5.96 -11.10 -13.68
CA GLY A 102 -5.11 -9.93 -13.46
C GLY A 102 -5.78 -8.64 -13.96
N ASN A 103 -5.15 -7.50 -13.72
CA ASN A 103 -5.63 -6.22 -14.19
C ASN A 103 -5.66 -6.16 -15.73
N THR A 104 -6.73 -5.58 -16.28
CA THR A 104 -6.78 -5.26 -17.71
C THR A 104 -5.91 -4.05 -17.99
N ILE A 105 -5.00 -4.16 -18.96
CA ILE A 105 -4.08 -3.09 -19.34
C ILE A 105 -4.41 -2.64 -20.77
N VAL A 106 -4.62 -1.34 -20.96
CA VAL A 106 -4.91 -0.72 -22.25
C VAL A 106 -4.00 0.49 -22.47
N ASN A 107 -3.24 0.49 -23.56
CA ASN A 107 -2.46 1.67 -23.98
C ASN A 107 -3.36 2.58 -24.84
N ALA A 108 -3.76 3.71 -24.26
CA ALA A 108 -4.66 4.66 -24.87
C ALA A 108 -3.84 5.77 -25.56
N VAL A 109 -3.83 5.76 -26.89
CA VAL A 109 -3.05 6.72 -27.72
C VAL A 109 -3.93 7.60 -28.60
N ARG A 110 -5.22 7.29 -28.73
CA ARG A 110 -6.22 7.99 -29.53
C ARG A 110 -7.63 7.68 -29.02
N ASP A 111 -8.63 8.41 -29.49
CA ASP A 111 -10.03 8.11 -29.24
C ASP A 111 -10.31 6.64 -29.52
N THR A 112 -10.92 5.96 -28.54
CA THR A 112 -11.06 4.50 -28.57
C THR A 112 -12.39 4.06 -27.96
N VAL A 113 -13.02 3.07 -28.60
CA VAL A 113 -14.14 2.32 -28.03
C VAL A 113 -13.61 0.96 -27.62
N LEU A 114 -13.79 0.60 -26.34
CA LEU A 114 -13.36 -0.66 -25.76
C LEU A 114 -14.59 -1.51 -25.41
N GLU A 115 -14.64 -2.74 -25.91
CA GLU A 115 -15.73 -3.67 -25.64
C GLU A 115 -15.25 -4.83 -24.76
N PHE A 116 -16.02 -5.14 -23.70
CA PHE A 116 -15.70 -6.21 -22.78
C PHE A 116 -16.89 -7.12 -22.59
N LYS A 117 -16.62 -8.39 -22.34
CA LYS A 117 -17.63 -9.37 -21.96
C LYS A 117 -17.26 -9.95 -20.59
N ILE A 118 -18.17 -9.84 -19.62
CA ILE A 118 -18.05 -10.42 -18.28
C ILE A 118 -19.08 -11.54 -18.18
N CYS A 119 -18.62 -12.78 -18.07
CA CYS A 119 -19.49 -13.94 -17.90
C CYS A 119 -19.84 -14.22 -16.44
N CYS A 120 -18.93 -13.85 -15.58
CA CYS A 120 -18.94 -14.32 -14.21
C CYS A 120 -18.43 -13.22 -13.26
N TRP A 121 -18.89 -13.30 -12.05
CA TRP A 121 -18.44 -12.43 -10.97
C TRP A 121 -17.86 -13.31 -9.88
N SER A 122 -16.82 -12.81 -9.18
CA SER A 122 -16.45 -13.44 -7.96
C SER A 122 -17.71 -13.51 -7.11
N LYS A 123 -18.13 -14.68 -6.73
CA LYS A 123 -19.14 -14.81 -5.71
C LYS A 123 -18.50 -14.21 -4.48
N ALA A 124 -19.11 -13.20 -3.89
CA ALA A 124 -18.94 -12.95 -2.46
C ALA A 124 -18.97 -14.35 -1.86
N ALA A 125 -17.83 -14.84 -1.38
CA ALA A 125 -17.62 -16.26 -1.05
C ALA A 125 -18.90 -16.74 -0.43
N GLY A 126 -19.63 -17.58 -1.21
CA GLY A 126 -21.04 -17.79 -0.96
C GLY A 126 -21.15 -18.23 0.48
N THR A 127 -22.04 -17.72 1.23
CA THR A 127 -22.33 -17.80 2.66
C THR A 127 -22.10 -19.15 3.38
N THR A 128 -21.05 -19.91 3.10
CA THR A 128 -20.10 -20.30 4.10
C THR A 128 -19.35 -19.00 4.36
N ALA A 129 -19.88 -18.19 5.28
CA ALA A 129 -19.13 -17.11 5.85
C ALA A 129 -17.75 -17.70 6.12
N PHE A 130 -16.72 -17.30 5.32
CA PHE A 130 -15.42 -17.14 5.90
C PHE A 130 -15.67 -16.08 6.95
N LYS A 131 -16.06 -16.55 8.14
CA LYS A 131 -15.90 -15.76 9.34
C LYS A 131 -14.41 -15.57 9.36
N GLY A 132 -13.97 -14.35 9.04
CA GLY A 132 -12.59 -13.99 9.22
C GLY A 132 -12.19 -14.49 10.58
N GLN A 133 -11.29 -15.43 10.63
CA GLN A 133 -10.93 -16.05 11.89
C GLN A 133 -9.70 -15.32 12.35
N ILE A 134 -9.94 -14.17 12.97
CA ILE A 134 -8.87 -13.45 13.65
C ILE A 134 -8.37 -14.34 14.78
N THR A 135 -7.11 -14.69 14.75
CA THR A 135 -6.44 -15.47 15.79
C THR A 135 -6.00 -14.54 16.91
N GLY A 136 -6.68 -14.60 18.04
CA GLY A 136 -6.37 -13.76 19.19
C GLY A 136 -7.42 -12.68 19.46
N LYS A 137 -7.08 -11.74 20.35
CA LYS A 137 -7.95 -10.62 20.72
C LYS A 137 -7.55 -9.36 19.99
N VAL A 138 -8.48 -8.79 19.23
CA VAL A 138 -8.29 -7.47 18.60
C VAL A 138 -9.17 -6.42 19.26
N GLU A 139 -8.65 -5.20 19.28
CA GLU A 139 -9.35 -3.99 19.70
C GLU A 139 -9.27 -2.96 18.59
N TYR A 140 -10.16 -1.96 18.62
CA TYR A 140 -10.22 -0.93 17.59
C TYR A 140 -10.23 0.46 18.21
N ILE A 141 -9.45 1.36 17.62
CA ILE A 141 -9.59 2.80 17.79
C ILE A 141 -10.20 3.32 16.49
N ARG A 142 -11.43 3.84 16.56
CA ARG A 142 -12.19 4.22 15.38
C ARG A 142 -12.01 5.69 15.04
N GLY A 143 -11.89 5.99 13.74
CA GLY A 143 -11.96 7.33 13.21
C GLY A 143 -10.80 8.26 13.66
N LEU A 144 -9.61 7.72 13.94
CA LEU A 144 -8.46 8.53 14.32
C LEU A 144 -7.89 9.27 13.10
N GLY A 145 -7.80 10.59 13.19
CA GLY A 145 -7.21 11.47 12.18
C GLY A 145 -6.63 12.72 12.82
N GLU A 146 -5.91 13.54 12.05
CA GLU A 146 -5.33 14.81 12.49
C GLU A 146 -4.98 15.69 11.30
N GLY A 147 -5.39 16.96 11.34
CA GLY A 147 -5.07 17.92 10.27
C GLY A 147 -5.58 17.46 8.90
N ASN A 148 -4.68 17.30 7.93
CA ASN A 148 -5.01 16.82 6.59
C ASN A 148 -5.07 15.28 6.50
N ILE A 149 -4.69 14.57 7.56
CA ILE A 149 -4.74 13.11 7.64
C ILE A 149 -6.16 12.68 7.96
N LEU A 150 -6.81 12.06 6.97
CA LEU A 150 -8.21 11.65 7.07
C LEU A 150 -8.43 10.63 8.20
N PRO A 151 -9.59 10.70 8.87
CA PRO A 151 -9.97 9.71 9.88
C PRO A 151 -9.88 8.28 9.34
N ARG A 152 -9.28 7.40 10.12
CA ARG A 152 -9.09 5.98 9.81
C ARG A 152 -9.17 5.13 11.07
N ASP A 153 -9.44 3.87 10.90
CA ASP A 153 -9.45 2.93 11.99
C ASP A 153 -8.03 2.40 12.25
N ILE A 154 -7.77 2.13 13.51
CA ILE A 154 -6.57 1.42 13.97
C ILE A 154 -7.05 0.11 14.59
N ILE A 155 -6.52 -1.01 14.14
CA ILE A 155 -6.78 -2.32 14.70
C ILE A 155 -5.56 -2.77 15.52
N ILE A 156 -5.78 -3.27 16.71
CA ILE A 156 -4.74 -3.65 17.65
C ILE A 156 -4.91 -5.12 18.02
N LEU A 157 -3.92 -5.97 17.66
CA LEU A 157 -3.84 -7.34 18.11
C LEU A 157 -3.03 -7.41 19.40
N LEU A 158 -3.64 -7.94 20.45
CA LEU A 158 -3.00 -8.19 21.73
C LEU A 158 -2.45 -9.63 21.79
N PRO A 159 -1.22 -9.83 22.29
CA PRO A 159 -0.62 -11.15 22.34
C PRO A 159 -1.37 -12.06 23.33
N GLU A 160 -1.32 -13.38 23.07
CA GLU A 160 -1.95 -14.36 23.95
C GLU A 160 -1.47 -14.23 25.41
N GLY A 161 -2.43 -14.20 26.34
CA GLY A 161 -2.17 -14.04 27.77
C GLY A 161 -1.99 -12.58 28.22
N TYR A 162 -2.19 -11.60 27.33
CA TYR A 162 -2.10 -10.18 27.66
C TYR A 162 -2.90 -9.84 28.91
N GLU A 163 -4.17 -10.25 29.03
CA GLU A 163 -5.04 -9.95 30.18
C GLU A 163 -4.60 -10.61 31.50
N LYS A 164 -3.73 -11.61 31.43
CA LYS A 164 -3.30 -12.42 32.59
C LYS A 164 -1.91 -12.07 33.08
N SER A 165 -1.22 -11.14 32.44
CA SER A 165 0.13 -10.74 32.80
C SER A 165 0.23 -9.21 32.97
N SER A 166 1.29 -8.77 33.65
CA SER A 166 1.69 -7.36 33.68
C SER A 166 2.83 -7.02 32.74
N ASP A 167 3.18 -7.95 31.85
CA ASP A 167 4.28 -7.79 30.93
C ASP A 167 4.06 -6.62 29.96
N ARG A 168 5.17 -6.04 29.52
CA ARG A 168 5.19 -5.03 28.47
C ARG A 168 5.76 -5.63 27.19
N TYR A 169 5.23 -5.19 26.06
CA TYR A 169 5.45 -5.81 24.76
C TYR A 169 6.04 -4.83 23.76
N PRO A 170 6.94 -5.26 22.85
CA PRO A 170 7.31 -4.49 21.68
C PRO A 170 6.09 -4.30 20.77
N VAL A 171 6.15 -3.30 19.89
CA VAL A 171 5.05 -2.93 19.00
C VAL A 171 5.50 -2.93 17.56
N LEU A 172 4.77 -3.66 16.70
CA LEU A 172 4.90 -3.63 15.25
C LEU A 172 3.72 -2.83 14.66
N TYR A 173 4.01 -1.67 14.10
CA TYR A 173 3.05 -0.85 13.36
C TYR A 173 3.01 -1.29 11.89
N MET A 174 1.84 -1.68 11.40
CA MET A 174 1.65 -2.15 10.04
C MET A 174 0.71 -1.24 9.27
N HIS A 175 1.13 -0.89 8.06
CA HIS A 175 0.32 -0.10 7.14
C HIS A 175 -0.69 -0.99 6.39
N ASP A 176 -1.76 -0.38 5.86
CA ASP A 176 -2.88 -1.09 5.25
C ASP A 176 -3.55 -2.08 6.23
N GLY A 177 -3.80 -1.61 7.44
CA GLY A 177 -4.28 -2.41 8.58
C GLY A 177 -5.55 -3.22 8.33
N GLN A 178 -6.37 -2.85 7.35
CA GLN A 178 -7.56 -3.61 6.93
C GLN A 178 -7.19 -4.96 6.29
N ASN A 179 -5.94 -5.16 5.84
CA ASN A 179 -5.52 -6.33 5.08
C ASN A 179 -4.75 -7.36 5.93
N ILE A 180 -4.54 -7.13 7.22
CA ILE A 180 -3.51 -7.89 7.96
C ILE A 180 -4.04 -9.04 8.81
N PHE A 181 -5.32 -9.02 9.25
CA PHE A 181 -5.87 -10.01 10.20
C PHE A 181 -7.18 -10.65 9.78
N ASP A 182 -7.97 -10.03 8.91
CA ASP A 182 -9.34 -10.47 8.64
C ASP A 182 -9.58 -10.56 7.13
N PRO A 183 -9.75 -11.77 6.58
CA PRO A 183 -10.03 -11.94 5.17
C PRO A 183 -11.35 -11.29 4.74
N SER A 184 -12.24 -10.95 5.67
CA SER A 184 -13.50 -10.25 5.35
C SER A 184 -13.32 -8.76 5.06
N THR A 185 -12.21 -8.17 5.48
CA THR A 185 -11.91 -6.73 5.29
C THR A 185 -10.96 -6.46 4.12
N VAL A 186 -10.35 -7.51 3.55
CA VAL A 186 -9.43 -7.40 2.41
C VAL A 186 -10.14 -7.46 1.08
N GLY A 187 -9.56 -6.79 0.08
CA GLY A 187 -10.13 -6.77 -1.28
C GLY A 187 -10.13 -8.12 -1.99
N PHE A 188 -9.24 -9.05 -1.63
CA PHE A 188 -9.01 -10.33 -2.32
C PHE A 188 -9.37 -11.56 -1.50
N GLY A 189 -10.01 -11.40 -0.34
CA GLY A 189 -10.48 -12.51 0.50
C GLY A 189 -9.38 -13.32 1.19
N VAL A 190 -8.13 -12.89 1.10
CA VAL A 190 -6.96 -13.44 1.82
C VAL A 190 -6.24 -12.28 2.48
N ASP A 191 -6.07 -12.36 3.78
CA ASP A 191 -5.29 -11.41 4.57
C ASP A 191 -3.82 -11.85 4.70
N TRP A 192 -3.03 -11.07 5.43
CA TRP A 192 -1.61 -11.39 5.62
C TRP A 192 -1.35 -12.53 6.59
N GLN A 193 -2.34 -13.00 7.33
CA GLN A 193 -2.24 -14.09 8.31
C GLN A 193 -1.12 -13.85 9.36
N ILE A 194 -0.90 -12.58 9.71
CA ILE A 194 0.18 -12.26 10.65
C ILE A 194 -0.19 -12.63 12.08
N ASP A 195 -1.46 -12.64 12.42
CA ASP A 195 -1.99 -13.06 13.72
C ASP A 195 -1.79 -14.57 13.95
N GLU A 196 -2.07 -15.41 12.96
CA GLU A 196 -1.77 -16.84 13.03
C GLU A 196 -0.26 -17.09 13.12
N ALA A 197 0.51 -16.38 12.29
CA ALA A 197 1.96 -16.56 12.24
C ALA A 197 2.63 -16.15 13.55
N ILE A 198 2.30 -14.97 14.11
CA ILE A 198 2.89 -14.49 15.36
C ILE A 198 2.47 -15.35 16.56
N ASP A 199 1.19 -15.74 16.60
CA ASP A 199 0.66 -16.61 17.68
C ASP A 199 1.37 -17.97 17.68
N SER A 200 1.46 -18.62 16.50
CA SER A 200 2.13 -19.90 16.34
C SER A 200 3.61 -19.85 16.72
N LEU A 201 4.35 -18.85 16.20
CA LEU A 201 5.78 -18.73 16.46
C LEU A 201 6.09 -18.35 17.92
N ALA A 202 5.26 -17.49 18.53
CA ALA A 202 5.40 -17.12 19.93
C ALA A 202 5.11 -18.30 20.88
N LYS A 203 4.10 -19.13 20.59
CA LYS A 203 3.80 -20.37 21.34
C LYS A 203 4.96 -21.37 21.27
N GLN A 204 5.68 -21.40 20.16
CA GLN A 204 6.88 -22.23 19.99
C GLN A 204 8.14 -21.62 20.65
N GLY A 205 8.04 -20.40 21.20
CA GLY A 205 9.18 -19.66 21.75
C GLY A 205 10.20 -19.21 20.71
N LYS A 206 9.82 -19.18 19.42
CA LYS A 206 10.71 -18.81 18.31
C LYS A 206 10.80 -17.29 18.11
N VAL A 207 9.76 -16.55 18.49
CA VAL A 207 9.73 -15.09 18.46
C VAL A 207 9.21 -14.54 19.77
N GLU A 208 9.56 -13.29 20.10
CA GLU A 208 9.00 -12.60 21.25
C GLU A 208 7.53 -12.23 20.98
N LYS A 209 6.66 -12.35 22.00
CA LYS A 209 5.29 -11.83 21.94
C LYS A 209 5.31 -10.33 21.70
N MET A 210 4.47 -9.81 20.83
CA MET A 210 4.37 -8.40 20.52
C MET A 210 2.93 -7.96 20.32
N ILE A 211 2.68 -6.67 20.46
CA ILE A 211 1.44 -6.01 20.03
C ILE A 211 1.59 -5.67 18.56
N ILE A 212 0.58 -5.98 17.74
CA ILE A 212 0.56 -5.56 16.33
C ILE A 212 -0.51 -4.51 16.15
N VAL A 213 -0.14 -3.37 15.57
CA VAL A 213 -1.00 -2.20 15.35
C VAL A 213 -1.19 -1.99 13.86
N GLY A 214 -2.36 -2.32 13.35
CA GLY A 214 -2.70 -2.11 11.94
C GLY A 214 -3.32 -0.74 11.73
N ILE A 215 -2.67 0.12 10.96
CA ILE A 215 -3.16 1.44 10.60
C ILE A 215 -3.87 1.33 9.25
N TYR A 216 -5.20 1.50 9.23
CA TYR A 216 -5.97 1.45 7.99
C TYR A 216 -5.53 2.55 7.04
N ASN A 217 -5.52 2.29 5.75
CA ASN A 217 -5.32 3.34 4.77
C ASN A 217 -6.60 4.17 4.55
N SER A 218 -6.45 5.28 3.85
CA SER A 218 -7.53 6.14 3.40
C SER A 218 -7.53 6.23 1.87
N LYS A 219 -8.50 6.95 1.30
CA LYS A 219 -8.49 7.27 -0.13
C LYS A 219 -7.23 8.03 -0.58
N ASN A 220 -6.50 8.63 0.36
CA ASN A 220 -5.26 9.34 0.11
C ASN A 220 -4.01 8.44 0.25
N ARG A 221 -4.16 7.10 0.23
CA ARG A 221 -3.07 6.15 0.46
C ARG A 221 -1.80 6.47 -0.31
N ARG A 222 -1.89 6.74 -1.62
CA ARG A 222 -0.70 7.00 -2.45
C ARG A 222 0.09 8.23 -2.02
N PRO A 223 -0.49 9.43 -1.89
CA PRO A 223 0.26 10.59 -1.39
C PRO A 223 0.68 10.46 0.08
N GLU A 224 -0.11 9.80 0.94
CA GLU A 224 0.27 9.56 2.34
C GLU A 224 1.44 8.58 2.48
N TYR A 225 1.62 7.65 1.54
CA TYR A 225 2.67 6.62 1.59
C TYR A 225 3.85 6.93 0.65
N SER A 226 4.02 8.17 0.25
CA SER A 226 5.09 8.61 -0.64
C SER A 226 5.88 9.79 -0.09
N HIS A 227 7.05 10.07 -0.67
CA HIS A 227 7.83 11.26 -0.35
C HIS A 227 7.13 12.51 -0.89
N SER A 228 6.19 13.01 -0.12
CA SER A 228 5.34 14.17 -0.41
C SER A 228 5.03 14.91 0.88
N LYS A 229 4.49 16.12 0.79
CA LYS A 229 4.03 16.86 1.97
C LYS A 229 3.02 16.07 2.80
N LEU A 230 2.08 15.37 2.16
CA LEU A 230 1.09 14.56 2.86
C LEU A 230 1.71 13.30 3.48
N GLY A 231 2.76 12.75 2.85
CA GLY A 231 3.54 11.65 3.41
C GLY A 231 4.33 12.06 4.66
N GLU A 232 4.91 13.26 4.67
CA GLU A 232 5.52 13.84 5.88
C GLU A 232 4.49 14.03 7.00
N GLU A 233 3.32 14.58 6.67
CA GLU A 233 2.21 14.74 7.64
C GLU A 233 1.74 13.36 8.15
N TYR A 234 1.70 12.33 7.30
CA TYR A 234 1.34 10.97 7.70
C TYR A 234 2.39 10.34 8.63
N MET A 235 3.67 10.47 8.34
CA MET A 235 4.73 9.99 9.23
C MET A 235 4.65 10.70 10.59
N ASN A 236 4.45 12.01 10.60
CA ASN A 236 4.24 12.79 11.83
C ASN A 236 2.99 12.33 12.60
N PHE A 237 1.89 12.01 11.91
CA PHE A 237 0.70 11.43 12.53
C PHE A 237 1.00 10.08 13.19
N VAL A 238 1.76 9.20 12.54
CA VAL A 238 2.16 7.91 13.13
C VAL A 238 3.03 8.12 14.37
N VAL A 239 4.03 8.98 14.28
CA VAL A 239 5.01 9.22 15.35
C VAL A 239 4.44 9.99 16.53
N ASN A 240 3.67 11.04 16.25
CA ASN A 240 3.27 12.01 17.29
C ASN A 240 1.84 11.81 17.77
N LYS A 241 1.02 11.00 17.07
CA LYS A 241 -0.38 10.75 17.46
C LYS A 241 -0.64 9.28 17.71
N VAL A 242 -0.42 8.41 16.72
CA VAL A 242 -0.75 6.98 16.84
C VAL A 242 0.12 6.33 17.92
N LYS A 243 1.45 6.44 17.80
CA LYS A 243 2.37 5.80 18.75
C LYS A 243 2.15 6.24 20.20
N PRO A 244 2.10 7.55 20.54
CA PRO A 244 1.84 7.97 21.91
C PRO A 244 0.48 7.50 22.46
N LEU A 245 -0.55 7.44 21.62
CA LEU A 245 -1.85 6.91 21.99
C LEU A 245 -1.75 5.42 22.35
N ILE A 246 -1.11 4.61 21.51
CA ILE A 246 -0.90 3.17 21.75
C ILE A 246 -0.09 2.98 23.05
N ASP A 247 0.97 3.74 23.24
CA ASP A 247 1.81 3.63 24.46
C ASP A 247 1.05 4.03 25.73
N SER A 248 0.07 4.93 25.63
CA SER A 248 -0.74 5.36 26.77
C SER A 248 -1.84 4.38 27.17
N VAL A 249 -2.37 3.62 26.18
CA VAL A 249 -3.51 2.72 26.36
C VAL A 249 -3.05 1.29 26.66
N TYR A 250 -1.96 0.85 26.03
CA TYR A 250 -1.50 -0.54 26.09
C TYR A 250 -0.16 -0.67 26.83
N ARG A 251 0.12 -1.86 27.33
CA ARG A 251 1.38 -2.20 28.00
C ARG A 251 2.49 -2.41 26.99
N THR A 252 2.93 -1.33 26.38
CA THR A 252 4.04 -1.31 25.44
C THR A 252 5.40 -1.17 26.13
N LYS A 253 6.46 -1.59 25.44
CA LYS A 253 7.83 -1.15 25.65
C LYS A 253 8.02 0.09 24.75
N PRO A 254 7.98 1.33 25.26
CA PRO A 254 7.87 2.51 24.40
C PRO A 254 9.19 2.94 23.74
N GLY A 255 10.31 2.35 24.12
CA GLY A 255 11.64 2.67 23.58
C GLY A 255 11.77 2.31 22.12
N ARG A 256 12.65 3.05 21.43
CA ARG A 256 12.97 2.86 20.02
C ARG A 256 13.27 1.39 19.67
N GLU A 257 14.07 0.73 20.48
CA GLU A 257 14.51 -0.66 20.30
C GLU A 257 13.36 -1.68 20.24
N PHE A 258 12.17 -1.28 20.72
CA PHE A 258 10.94 -2.10 20.73
C PHE A 258 9.85 -1.56 19.80
N THR A 259 10.17 -0.58 18.96
CA THR A 259 9.23 0.06 18.03
C THR A 259 9.62 -0.28 16.59
N TYR A 260 8.70 -0.93 15.87
CA TYR A 260 8.93 -1.49 14.56
C TYR A 260 7.82 -1.08 13.58
N THR A 261 8.10 -1.13 12.29
CA THR A 261 7.10 -0.85 11.25
C THR A 261 7.15 -1.87 10.12
N ALA A 262 6.05 -2.10 9.43
CA ALA A 262 6.03 -2.95 8.23
C ALA A 262 4.86 -2.61 7.29
N GLY A 263 4.99 -3.01 6.04
CA GLY A 263 3.94 -2.89 5.03
C GLY A 263 4.39 -3.38 3.66
N SER A 264 3.47 -3.41 2.68
CA SER A 264 3.76 -3.82 1.31
C SER A 264 3.59 -2.72 0.29
N SER A 265 4.30 -2.84 -0.83
CA SER A 265 4.15 -1.92 -1.94
C SER A 265 4.46 -0.47 -1.52
N MET A 266 3.51 0.46 -1.68
CA MET A 266 3.60 1.80 -1.07
C MET A 266 3.68 1.74 0.46
N GLY A 267 3.03 0.76 1.12
CA GLY A 267 3.16 0.50 2.55
C GLY A 267 4.57 0.07 2.94
N GLY A 268 5.27 -0.66 2.06
CA GLY A 268 6.69 -0.99 2.22
C GLY A 268 7.59 0.23 2.06
N LEU A 269 7.27 1.13 1.14
CA LEU A 269 7.96 2.41 0.98
C LEU A 269 7.83 3.27 2.24
N ILE A 270 6.60 3.51 2.73
CA ILE A 270 6.41 4.38 3.91
C ILE A 270 7.01 3.74 5.19
N SER A 271 7.04 2.39 5.29
CA SER A 271 7.74 1.71 6.39
C SER A 271 9.25 1.98 6.34
N PHE A 272 9.85 1.95 5.17
CA PHE A 272 11.26 2.31 5.01
C PHE A 272 11.49 3.80 5.30
N MET A 273 10.62 4.69 4.83
CA MET A 273 10.70 6.13 5.12
C MET A 273 10.63 6.42 6.62
N LEU A 274 9.71 5.78 7.36
CA LEU A 274 9.64 5.89 8.82
C LEU A 274 10.93 5.42 9.50
N LEU A 275 11.50 4.29 9.07
CA LEU A 275 12.78 3.81 9.59
C LEU A 275 13.93 4.77 9.27
N TRP A 276 13.92 5.38 8.09
CA TRP A 276 14.97 6.27 7.61
C TRP A 276 14.89 7.67 8.22
N GLU A 277 13.73 8.30 8.21
CA GLU A 277 13.53 9.69 8.64
C GLU A 277 13.26 9.82 10.14
N HIS A 278 12.58 8.82 10.74
CA HIS A 278 12.30 8.74 12.17
C HIS A 278 13.07 7.60 12.86
N ASN A 279 14.37 7.52 12.57
CA ASN A 279 15.26 6.51 13.16
C ASN A 279 15.43 6.64 14.67
N ASP A 280 15.09 7.77 15.23
CA ASP A 280 14.98 8.01 16.68
C ASP A 280 13.77 7.31 17.32
N VAL A 281 12.77 6.94 16.52
CA VAL A 281 11.53 6.27 16.95
C VAL A 281 11.52 4.80 16.55
N PHE A 282 11.90 4.48 15.31
CA PHE A 282 11.85 3.13 14.76
C PHE A 282 13.24 2.51 14.65
N SER A 283 13.37 1.25 15.11
CA SER A 283 14.63 0.49 15.05
C SER A 283 14.64 -0.56 13.95
N LYS A 284 13.47 -1.05 13.53
CA LYS A 284 13.34 -2.10 12.53
C LYS A 284 12.18 -1.81 11.56
N ALA A 285 12.36 -2.20 10.30
CA ALA A 285 11.30 -2.17 9.32
C ALA A 285 11.22 -3.44 8.47
N GLY A 286 10.00 -3.82 8.09
CA GLY A 286 9.69 -4.82 7.07
C GLY A 286 9.11 -4.15 5.84
N SER A 287 9.84 -4.18 4.73
CA SER A 287 9.43 -3.60 3.45
C SER A 287 9.16 -4.73 2.44
N PHE A 288 7.91 -5.13 2.32
CA PHE A 288 7.48 -6.20 1.43
C PHE A 288 7.19 -5.62 0.05
N SER A 289 7.85 -6.14 -0.99
CA SER A 289 7.65 -5.70 -2.38
C SER A 289 7.57 -4.17 -2.52
N PRO A 290 8.53 -3.39 -1.94
CA PRO A 290 8.37 -1.96 -1.74
C PRO A 290 8.48 -1.17 -3.04
N ALA A 291 7.65 -0.13 -3.18
CA ALA A 291 7.66 0.80 -4.30
C ALA A 291 8.75 1.89 -4.13
N LEU A 292 10.02 1.48 -3.95
CA LEU A 292 11.14 2.38 -3.65
C LEU A 292 11.51 3.29 -4.81
N LYS A 293 11.42 2.77 -6.05
CA LYS A 293 11.59 3.53 -7.28
C LYS A 293 10.76 2.89 -8.38
N ILE A 294 9.67 3.53 -8.75
CA ILE A 294 8.78 3.12 -9.83
C ILE A 294 7.94 4.31 -10.27
N ASP A 295 7.72 4.46 -11.59
CA ASP A 295 6.96 5.55 -12.19
C ASP A 295 7.47 6.93 -11.73
N ILE A 296 6.61 7.68 -11.02
CA ILE A 296 6.93 9.02 -10.48
C ILE A 296 7.60 8.96 -9.08
N TYR A 297 7.68 7.78 -8.48
CA TYR A 297 8.25 7.62 -7.14
C TYR A 297 9.74 7.29 -7.25
N ASP A 298 10.59 8.04 -6.58
CA ASP A 298 12.04 7.81 -6.49
C ASP A 298 12.56 8.19 -5.11
N TYR A 299 12.42 7.27 -4.17
CA TYR A 299 12.99 7.45 -2.84
C TYR A 299 14.46 7.01 -2.76
N VAL A 300 14.93 6.25 -3.75
CA VAL A 300 16.35 5.84 -3.85
C VAL A 300 17.25 7.06 -3.96
N SER A 301 16.90 8.00 -4.84
CA SER A 301 17.66 9.25 -5.01
C SER A 301 17.70 10.10 -3.72
N ILE A 302 16.64 10.07 -2.89
CA ILE A 302 16.62 10.78 -1.61
C ILE A 302 17.64 10.15 -0.64
N VAL A 303 17.66 8.82 -0.55
CA VAL A 303 18.60 8.08 0.31
C VAL A 303 20.04 8.28 -0.18
N LYS A 304 20.27 8.18 -1.48
CA LYS A 304 21.59 8.34 -2.10
C LYS A 304 22.21 9.71 -1.86
N ASN A 305 21.40 10.76 -1.83
CA ASN A 305 21.85 12.13 -1.62
C ASN A 305 21.94 12.53 -0.14
N THR A 306 21.77 11.58 0.79
CA THR A 306 21.87 11.89 2.22
C THR A 306 23.32 12.17 2.62
N SER A 307 23.52 13.24 3.39
CA SER A 307 24.81 13.57 4.02
C SER A 307 24.86 13.18 5.51
N SER A 308 23.81 12.57 6.01
CA SER A 308 23.70 12.21 7.43
C SER A 308 24.62 11.02 7.78
N PRO A 309 25.09 10.92 9.03
CA PRO A 309 25.81 9.73 9.50
C PRO A 309 25.00 8.45 9.31
N LYS A 310 25.71 7.32 9.20
CA LYS A 310 25.08 5.99 9.14
C LYS A 310 24.11 5.81 10.32
N ARG A 311 22.86 5.50 10.01
CA ARG A 311 21.82 5.22 10.99
C ARG A 311 21.95 3.79 11.50
N ASN A 312 21.58 3.56 12.74
CA ASN A 312 21.54 2.21 13.30
C ASN A 312 20.12 1.66 13.17
N PHE A 313 19.90 0.66 12.32
CA PHE A 313 18.60 0.01 12.16
C PHE A 313 18.77 -1.43 11.65
N LYS A 314 17.66 -2.17 11.63
CA LYS A 314 17.54 -3.44 10.90
C LYS A 314 16.39 -3.37 9.91
N LEU A 315 16.69 -3.66 8.65
CA LEU A 315 15.72 -3.60 7.55
C LEU A 315 15.54 -4.98 6.91
N TYR A 316 14.31 -5.39 6.71
CA TYR A 316 13.95 -6.51 5.86
C TYR A 316 13.35 -5.98 4.57
N ILE A 317 13.89 -6.41 3.44
CA ILE A 317 13.35 -6.12 2.11
C ILE A 317 13.07 -7.45 1.44
N ASP A 318 11.87 -7.64 0.91
CA ASP A 318 11.60 -8.77 0.04
C ASP A 318 10.97 -8.35 -1.29
N ASN A 319 10.97 -9.28 -2.25
CA ASN A 319 10.23 -9.11 -3.49
C ASN A 319 9.84 -10.46 -4.09
N GLY A 320 8.83 -10.44 -4.96
CA GLY A 320 8.48 -11.53 -5.83
C GLY A 320 9.14 -11.40 -7.21
N GLY A 321 8.85 -12.36 -8.11
CA GLY A 321 9.37 -12.37 -9.48
C GLY A 321 8.34 -12.11 -10.57
N LYS A 322 7.04 -12.13 -10.26
CA LYS A 322 5.98 -12.11 -11.27
C LYS A 322 5.20 -10.79 -11.31
N GLY A 323 4.77 -10.41 -12.51
CA GLY A 323 3.88 -9.26 -12.72
C GLY A 323 4.48 -7.94 -12.25
N LEU A 324 3.81 -7.25 -11.32
CA LEU A 324 4.27 -5.98 -10.77
C LEU A 324 5.58 -6.13 -9.98
N GLU A 325 5.81 -7.28 -9.35
CA GLU A 325 7.05 -7.56 -8.61
C GLU A 325 8.29 -7.39 -9.49
N ALA A 326 8.25 -7.90 -10.72
CA ALA A 326 9.34 -7.74 -11.68
C ALA A 326 9.60 -6.27 -12.07
N LYS A 327 8.58 -5.40 -12.00
CA LYS A 327 8.73 -3.96 -12.26
C LYS A 327 9.32 -3.21 -11.04
N LEU A 328 9.09 -3.71 -9.84
CA LEU A 328 9.65 -3.14 -8.60
C LEU A 328 11.11 -3.52 -8.38
N GLN A 329 11.55 -4.67 -8.90
CA GLN A 329 12.89 -5.22 -8.65
C GLN A 329 14.03 -4.25 -8.98
N PRO A 330 14.05 -3.53 -10.13
CA PRO A 330 15.13 -2.60 -10.42
C PRO A 330 15.30 -1.48 -9.36
N GLY A 331 14.19 -0.95 -8.84
CA GLY A 331 14.24 0.05 -7.77
C GLY A 331 14.72 -0.52 -6.42
N ILE A 332 14.40 -1.77 -6.16
CA ILE A 332 14.89 -2.49 -4.97
C ILE A 332 16.40 -2.74 -5.10
N ASP A 333 16.86 -3.21 -6.26
CA ASP A 333 18.30 -3.46 -6.51
C ASP A 333 19.11 -2.17 -6.39
N GLU A 334 18.62 -1.06 -6.93
CA GLU A 334 19.27 0.25 -6.80
C GLU A 334 19.31 0.72 -5.35
N MET A 335 18.27 0.48 -4.55
CA MET A 335 18.27 0.80 -3.12
C MET A 335 19.28 -0.06 -2.35
N ILE A 336 19.36 -1.36 -2.64
CA ILE A 336 20.34 -2.26 -2.02
C ILE A 336 21.76 -1.75 -2.29
N ALA A 337 22.08 -1.47 -3.57
CA ALA A 337 23.37 -0.93 -3.95
C ALA A 337 23.67 0.42 -3.25
N THR A 338 22.65 1.29 -3.15
CA THR A 338 22.78 2.58 -2.44
C THR A 338 23.06 2.39 -0.96
N LEU A 339 22.39 1.46 -0.30
CA LEU A 339 22.66 1.15 1.11
C LEU A 339 24.09 0.62 1.31
N GLU A 340 24.58 -0.25 0.41
CA GLU A 340 25.95 -0.77 0.46
C GLU A 340 26.98 0.35 0.24
N GLU A 341 26.75 1.27 -0.73
CA GLU A 341 27.58 2.46 -0.95
C GLU A 341 27.65 3.35 0.29
N LEU A 342 26.56 3.45 1.06
CA LEU A 342 26.49 4.19 2.32
C LEU A 342 27.07 3.42 3.52
N GLY A 343 27.63 2.21 3.30
CA GLY A 343 28.31 1.41 4.32
C GLY A 343 27.39 0.54 5.16
N TYR A 344 26.14 0.31 4.71
CA TYR A 344 25.27 -0.71 5.32
C TYR A 344 25.63 -2.09 4.78
N LYS A 345 25.48 -3.12 5.60
CA LYS A 345 25.90 -4.49 5.27
C LYS A 345 24.70 -5.43 5.22
N GLN A 346 24.61 -6.19 4.13
CA GLN A 346 23.65 -7.27 4.02
C GLN A 346 23.94 -8.37 5.09
N GLY A 347 22.88 -8.86 5.72
CA GLY A 347 22.95 -9.80 6.84
C GLY A 347 23.12 -9.14 8.22
N GLU A 348 23.74 -7.94 8.28
CA GLU A 348 23.90 -7.20 9.53
C GLU A 348 22.83 -6.10 9.66
N ASP A 349 22.87 -5.10 8.79
CA ASP A 349 21.98 -3.93 8.81
C ASP A 349 20.68 -4.19 8.05
N PHE A 350 20.74 -4.94 6.96
CA PHE A 350 19.56 -5.31 6.16
C PHE A 350 19.61 -6.76 5.67
N ILE A 351 18.42 -7.30 5.41
CA ILE A 351 18.21 -8.66 4.91
C ILE A 351 17.36 -8.57 3.66
N THR A 352 17.76 -9.27 2.60
CA THR A 352 16.98 -9.37 1.37
C THR A 352 16.43 -10.79 1.19
N VAL A 353 15.20 -10.88 0.65
CA VAL A 353 14.55 -12.15 0.30
C VAL A 353 13.91 -12.00 -1.07
N PHE A 354 14.12 -12.99 -1.94
CA PHE A 354 13.53 -13.02 -3.27
C PHE A 354 12.79 -14.35 -3.49
N ASP A 355 11.53 -14.28 -3.89
CA ASP A 355 10.70 -15.42 -4.24
C ASP A 355 10.28 -15.30 -5.72
N PRO A 356 10.97 -16.01 -6.65
CA PRO A 356 10.75 -15.85 -8.09
C PRO A 356 9.33 -16.21 -8.55
N GLU A 357 8.60 -17.00 -7.75
CA GLU A 357 7.26 -17.46 -8.09
C GLU A 357 6.16 -16.57 -7.49
N ALA A 358 6.51 -15.65 -6.58
CA ALA A 358 5.53 -14.82 -5.90
C ALA A 358 5.02 -13.68 -6.79
N GLU A 359 3.74 -13.36 -6.61
CA GLU A 359 3.02 -12.25 -7.21
C GLU A 359 2.80 -11.13 -6.19
N HIS A 360 2.33 -9.97 -6.67
CA HIS A 360 2.08 -8.79 -5.84
C HIS A 360 0.69 -8.85 -5.19
N ASN A 361 0.52 -9.68 -4.18
CA ASN A 361 -0.76 -9.86 -3.48
C ASN A 361 -0.59 -10.37 -2.04
N GLU A 362 -1.67 -10.26 -1.27
CA GLU A 362 -1.72 -10.62 0.15
C GLU A 362 -1.37 -12.10 0.38
N SER A 363 -1.82 -13.00 -0.47
CA SER A 363 -1.51 -14.44 -0.36
C SER A 363 0.01 -14.73 -0.47
N ALA A 364 0.70 -14.00 -1.34
CA ALA A 364 2.15 -14.11 -1.46
C ALA A 364 2.88 -13.51 -0.26
N TRP A 365 2.40 -12.38 0.27
CA TRP A 365 2.96 -11.78 1.48
C TRP A 365 2.70 -12.65 2.71
N ALA A 366 1.50 -13.22 2.88
CA ALA A 366 1.17 -14.16 3.96
C ALA A 366 2.17 -15.33 4.04
N LYS A 367 2.55 -15.92 2.90
CA LYS A 367 3.56 -16.98 2.86
C LYS A 367 4.95 -16.54 3.37
N ARG A 368 5.28 -15.26 3.24
CA ARG A 368 6.59 -14.69 3.62
C ARG A 368 6.63 -14.15 5.05
N ILE A 369 5.48 -13.91 5.67
CA ILE A 369 5.36 -13.40 7.06
C ILE A 369 6.13 -14.27 8.08
N PRO A 370 6.00 -15.60 8.11
CA PRO A 370 6.74 -16.39 9.09
C PRO A 370 8.26 -16.22 8.97
N ASN A 371 8.80 -16.15 7.76
CA ASN A 371 10.21 -15.91 7.51
C ASN A 371 10.66 -14.51 7.98
N PHE A 372 9.85 -13.47 7.70
CA PHE A 372 10.08 -12.11 8.19
C PHE A 372 10.14 -12.09 9.73
N LEU A 373 9.14 -12.66 10.38
CA LEU A 373 9.08 -12.69 11.85
C LEU A 373 10.30 -13.40 12.45
N MET A 374 10.70 -14.54 11.89
CA MET A 374 11.88 -15.28 12.33
C MET A 374 13.18 -14.51 12.13
N LYS A 375 13.37 -13.86 10.97
CA LYS A 375 14.59 -13.12 10.64
C LYS A 375 14.75 -11.84 11.45
N MET A 376 13.63 -11.16 11.75
CA MET A 376 13.65 -9.86 12.41
C MET A 376 13.49 -9.92 13.93
N PHE A 377 12.79 -10.94 14.42
CA PHE A 377 12.36 -11.03 15.83
C PHE A 377 12.62 -12.40 16.46
N GLY A 378 13.35 -13.27 15.75
CA GLY A 378 13.71 -14.61 16.25
C GLY A 378 14.49 -14.53 17.57
N THR A 379 14.10 -15.35 18.53
CA THR A 379 14.83 -15.52 19.78
C THR A 379 16.00 -16.47 19.55
N ASN A 380 17.23 -16.03 19.83
CA ASN A 380 18.39 -16.93 19.92
C ASN A 380 18.22 -17.81 21.18
N LYS A 381 17.49 -18.92 21.05
CA LYS A 381 17.47 -19.99 22.06
C LYS A 381 18.13 -21.22 21.52
#